data_4800f0963ce7e7bc571d1ed3a2ee3bf2
#
_entry.id   4800f0963ce7e7bc571d1ed3a2ee3bf2
#
_cell.length_a   1.000
_cell.length_b   1.000
_cell.length_c   1.000
_cell.angle_alpha   90.00
_cell.angle_beta   90.00
_cell.angle_gamma   90.00
#
_symmetry.space_group_name_H-M   'P 1'
#
loop_
_entity.id
_entity.type
_entity.pdbx_description
1 polymer ?
#
loop_
_entity_poly.entity_id
_entity_poly.type
_entity_poly.pdbx_seq_one_letter_code
_entity_poly.pdbx_strand_id
1 'polypeptide(L)'
;FEGSLFTPDDLMDVFALKITGDSMEQAHIYDGDYVIVKKNVEVRNGDIIAAVIGEEATVKYLRKEKNKIFLVPANPAYKPIEIKENLILGKVIGVFRKV
;
A
#
# COMPACT_ATOMS: atom_id res chain seq x y z
N PHE A 1 -8.96 18.38 14.05
CA PHE A 1 -8.50 19.35 13.11
C PHE A 1 -9.65 19.86 12.23
N GLU A 2 -9.36 20.97 11.60
CA GLU A 2 -10.33 21.61 10.74
C GLU A 2 -10.59 20.76 9.50
N GLY A 3 -11.81 20.36 9.32
CA GLY A 3 -12.18 19.57 8.18
C GLY A 3 -11.56 18.18 8.20
N SER A 4 -11.79 17.45 7.16
CA SER A 4 -11.31 16.09 7.02
C SER A 4 -10.51 15.97 5.72
N LEU A 5 -9.38 15.26 5.79
CA LEU A 5 -8.62 14.88 4.60
C LEU A 5 -9.36 13.82 3.77
N PHE A 6 -10.36 13.18 4.37
CA PHE A 6 -11.14 12.14 3.73
C PHE A 6 -12.61 12.50 3.75
N THR A 7 -13.30 12.17 2.66
CA THR A 7 -14.76 12.24 2.62
C THR A 7 -15.33 10.99 3.30
N PRO A 8 -16.62 10.98 3.67
CA PRO A 8 -17.24 9.75 4.17
C PRO A 8 -17.13 8.58 3.22
N ASP A 9 -17.16 8.82 1.91
CA ASP A 9 -17.01 7.76 0.90
C ASP A 9 -15.59 7.19 0.92
N ASP A 10 -14.58 8.04 1.11
CA ASP A 10 -13.19 7.57 1.23
C ASP A 10 -13.02 6.59 2.38
N LEU A 11 -13.79 6.75 3.45
CA LEU A 11 -13.66 5.93 4.66
C LEU A 11 -14.50 4.66 4.64
N MET A 12 -15.24 4.41 3.56
CA MET A 12 -15.95 3.15 3.39
C MET A 12 -15.02 2.08 2.84
N ASP A 13 -15.20 0.85 3.30
CA ASP A 13 -14.41 -0.31 2.86
C ASP A 13 -12.92 -0.13 3.07
N VAL A 14 -12.53 0.43 4.22
CA VAL A 14 -11.12 0.61 4.56
C VAL A 14 -10.72 -0.27 5.73
N PHE A 15 -9.42 -0.54 5.79
CA PHE A 15 -8.80 -1.13 6.97
C PHE A 15 -7.42 -0.52 7.16
N ALA A 16 -6.86 -0.72 8.34
CA ALA A 16 -5.52 -0.23 8.66
C ALA A 16 -4.54 -1.38 8.76
N LEU A 17 -3.33 -1.16 8.26
CA LEU A 17 -2.22 -2.09 8.41
C LEU A 17 -1.07 -1.39 9.11
N LYS A 18 -0.45 -2.09 10.04
CA LYS A 18 0.78 -1.63 10.67
C LYS A 18 1.96 -2.06 9.80
N ILE A 19 2.85 -1.12 9.52
CA ILE A 19 4.04 -1.37 8.72
C ILE A 19 5.14 -1.96 9.59
N THR A 20 5.77 -3.02 9.09
CA THR A 20 6.97 -3.57 9.67
C THR A 20 8.08 -3.56 8.63
N GLY A 21 9.31 -3.22 9.07
CA GLY A 21 10.45 -3.17 8.19
C GLY A 21 10.58 -1.84 7.43
N ASP A 22 11.51 -1.80 6.50
CA ASP A 22 11.96 -0.57 5.85
C ASP A 22 11.84 -0.58 4.32
N SER A 23 11.07 -1.49 3.76
CA SER A 23 10.98 -1.63 2.29
C SER A 23 10.33 -0.43 1.59
N MET A 24 9.68 0.46 2.33
CA MET A 24 9.02 1.66 1.78
C MET A 24 9.60 2.96 2.35
N GLU A 25 10.83 2.90 2.82
CA GLU A 25 11.51 4.02 3.47
C GLU A 25 11.60 5.25 2.58
N GLN A 26 11.92 5.09 1.30
CA GLN A 26 12.04 6.21 0.37
C GLN A 26 10.69 6.81 -0.04
N ALA A 27 9.59 6.16 0.31
CA ALA A 27 8.25 6.73 0.18
C ALA A 27 7.79 7.38 1.49
N HIS A 28 8.69 7.49 2.47
CA HIS A 28 8.41 8.05 3.80
C HIS A 28 7.36 7.25 4.57
N ILE A 29 7.33 5.96 4.34
CA ILE A 29 6.54 5.00 5.12
C ILE A 29 7.52 4.14 5.90
N TYR A 30 7.45 4.23 7.22
CA TYR A 30 8.45 3.67 8.11
C TYR A 30 7.90 2.58 9.00
N ASP A 31 8.80 1.78 9.56
CA ASP A 31 8.45 0.77 10.55
C ASP A 31 7.62 1.40 11.68
N GLY A 32 6.53 0.76 12.05
CA GLY A 32 5.62 1.28 13.07
C GLY A 32 4.53 2.21 12.57
N ASP A 33 4.63 2.70 11.35
CA ASP A 33 3.56 3.50 10.75
C ASP A 33 2.33 2.65 10.51
N TYR A 34 1.18 3.32 10.38
CA TYR A 34 -0.06 2.69 9.94
C TYR A 34 -0.44 3.24 8.59
N VAL A 35 -0.96 2.38 7.73
CA VAL A 35 -1.52 2.81 6.45
C VAL A 35 -3.00 2.50 6.43
N ILE A 36 -3.76 3.37 5.77
CA ILE A 36 -5.18 3.15 5.53
C ILE A 36 -5.30 2.60 4.12
N VAL A 37 -5.93 1.44 4.01
CA VAL A 37 -6.08 0.71 2.74
C VAL A 37 -7.55 0.69 2.37
N LYS A 38 -7.86 1.18 1.17
CA LYS A 38 -9.22 1.15 0.63
C LYS A 38 -9.37 -0.04 -0.29
N LYS A 39 -10.37 -0.87 -0.02
CA LYS A 39 -10.71 -2.03 -0.82
C LYS A 39 -11.63 -1.64 -1.98
N ASN A 40 -11.73 -2.53 -2.97
CA ASN A 40 -12.70 -2.42 -4.05
C ASN A 40 -12.58 -1.15 -4.89
N VAL A 41 -11.36 -0.66 -5.06
CA VAL A 41 -11.05 0.47 -5.94
C VAL A 41 -10.08 0.02 -7.01
N GLU A 42 -10.13 0.66 -8.15
CA GLU A 42 -9.18 0.42 -9.23
C GLU A 42 -7.80 0.91 -8.79
N VAL A 43 -6.78 0.09 -9.02
CA VAL A 43 -5.40 0.44 -8.73
C VAL A 43 -4.65 0.67 -10.05
N ARG A 44 -3.74 1.64 -10.04
CA ARG A 44 -3.02 2.09 -11.24
C ARG A 44 -1.52 2.07 -11.01
N ASN A 45 -0.78 2.12 -12.11
CA ASN A 45 0.68 2.27 -12.06
C ASN A 45 1.06 3.43 -11.16
N GLY A 46 2.01 3.19 -10.26
CA GLY A 46 2.49 4.19 -9.35
C GLY A 46 1.71 4.31 -8.04
N ASP A 47 0.57 3.67 -7.93
CA ASP A 47 -0.16 3.63 -6.67
C ASP A 47 0.61 2.82 -5.64
N ILE A 48 0.46 3.21 -4.38
CA ILE A 48 0.92 2.39 -3.26
C ILE A 48 -0.25 1.48 -2.88
N ILE A 49 0.01 0.19 -2.85
CA ILE A 49 -1.03 -0.82 -2.61
C ILE A 49 -0.63 -1.75 -1.48
N ALA A 50 -1.63 -2.41 -0.92
CA ALA A 50 -1.42 -3.54 -0.03
C ALA A 50 -1.72 -4.82 -0.80
N ALA A 51 -0.90 -5.83 -0.61
CA ALA A 51 -1.04 -7.14 -1.23
C ALA A 51 -0.59 -8.23 -0.29
N VAL A 52 -1.03 -9.46 -0.55
CA VAL A 52 -0.64 -10.63 0.23
C VAL A 52 0.53 -11.31 -0.47
N ILE A 53 1.61 -11.52 0.28
CA ILE A 53 2.74 -12.34 -0.17
C ILE A 53 2.95 -13.41 0.89
N GLY A 54 2.80 -14.67 0.47
CA GLY A 54 2.80 -15.76 1.43
C GLY A 54 1.62 -15.60 2.39
N GLU A 55 1.90 -15.46 3.67
CA GLU A 55 0.87 -15.30 4.71
C GLU A 55 0.82 -13.87 5.26
N GLU A 56 1.55 -12.94 4.65
CA GLU A 56 1.67 -11.58 5.17
C GLU A 56 1.11 -10.55 4.20
N ALA A 57 0.47 -9.51 4.77
CA ALA A 57 0.13 -8.33 4.01
C ALA A 57 1.37 -7.44 3.91
N THR A 58 1.64 -6.93 2.73
CA THR A 58 2.75 -6.04 2.46
C THR A 58 2.28 -4.81 1.71
N VAL A 59 3.04 -3.72 1.82
CA VAL A 59 2.74 -2.45 1.16
C VAL A 59 3.88 -2.09 0.24
N LYS A 60 3.58 -1.83 -1.01
CA LYS A 60 4.57 -1.55 -2.06
C LYS A 60 3.94 -0.67 -3.13
N TYR A 61 4.78 -0.11 -4.01
CA TYR A 61 4.29 0.49 -5.24
C TYR A 61 3.81 -0.58 -6.20
N LEU A 62 2.78 -0.27 -6.96
CA LEU A 62 2.28 -1.11 -8.04
C LEU A 62 2.94 -0.70 -9.35
N ARG A 63 3.43 -1.67 -10.10
CA ARG A 63 3.87 -1.49 -11.47
C ARG A 63 3.19 -2.53 -12.36
N LYS A 64 2.47 -2.08 -13.37
CA LYS A 64 1.85 -2.94 -14.36
C LYS A 64 2.64 -2.84 -15.67
N GLU A 65 3.04 -3.98 -16.20
CA GLU A 65 3.73 -4.07 -17.48
C GLU A 65 3.06 -5.15 -18.32
N LYS A 66 2.36 -4.75 -19.38
CA LYS A 66 1.63 -5.68 -20.26
C LYS A 66 0.69 -6.54 -19.39
N ASN A 67 0.97 -7.84 -19.30
CA ASN A 67 0.16 -8.79 -18.55
C ASN A 67 0.75 -9.12 -17.19
N LYS A 68 1.75 -8.36 -16.75
CA LYS A 68 2.46 -8.65 -15.49
C LYS A 68 2.23 -7.54 -14.48
N ILE A 69 2.19 -7.93 -13.22
CA ILE A 69 2.04 -7.02 -12.09
C ILE A 69 3.22 -7.23 -11.16
N PHE A 70 3.88 -6.12 -10.82
CA PHE A 70 5.02 -6.14 -9.89
C PHE A 70 4.74 -5.28 -8.68
N LEU A 71 5.22 -5.74 -7.55
CA LEU A 71 5.31 -4.94 -6.32
C LEU A 71 6.72 -4.38 -6.25
N VAL A 72 6.83 -3.06 -6.22
CA VAL A 72 8.12 -2.37 -6.26
C VAL A 72 8.36 -1.68 -4.92
N PRO A 73 9.40 -2.10 -4.17
CA PRO A 73 9.75 -1.43 -2.93
C PRO A 73 10.28 -0.02 -3.18
N ALA A 74 10.12 0.85 -2.20
CA ALA A 74 10.74 2.17 -2.18
C ALA A 74 12.01 2.12 -1.34
N ASN A 75 12.88 1.18 -1.68
CA ASN A 75 14.16 0.97 -1.02
C ASN A 75 15.03 0.11 -1.94
N PRO A 76 16.21 0.62 -2.38
CA PRO A 76 17.04 -0.11 -3.34
C PRO A 76 17.62 -1.43 -2.80
N ALA A 77 17.56 -1.65 -1.48
CA ALA A 77 18.00 -2.91 -0.88
C ALA A 77 17.05 -4.08 -1.19
N TYR A 78 15.86 -3.80 -1.70
CA TYR A 78 14.84 -4.81 -2.00
C TYR A 78 14.55 -4.83 -3.49
N LYS A 79 14.19 -6.01 -4.00
CA LYS A 79 13.89 -6.20 -5.41
C LYS A 79 12.38 -6.23 -5.66
N PRO A 80 11.94 -5.82 -6.86
CA PRO A 80 10.56 -6.02 -7.26
C PRO A 80 10.15 -7.50 -7.24
N ILE A 81 8.88 -7.73 -6.95
CA ILE A 81 8.31 -9.07 -6.88
C ILE A 81 7.11 -9.13 -7.82
N GLU A 82 7.08 -10.12 -8.70
CA GLU A 82 5.92 -10.34 -9.55
C GLU A 82 4.82 -11.03 -8.75
N ILE A 83 3.57 -10.55 -8.89
CA ILE A 83 2.41 -11.14 -8.22
C ILE A 83 1.25 -11.32 -9.20
N LYS A 84 0.24 -12.05 -8.75
CA LYS A 84 -1.05 -12.15 -9.44
C LYS A 84 -2.01 -11.09 -8.90
N GLU A 85 -2.90 -10.62 -9.76
CA GLU A 85 -3.84 -9.55 -9.43
C GLU A 85 -4.74 -9.88 -8.24
N ASN A 86 -5.13 -11.13 -8.07
CA ASN A 86 -5.99 -11.53 -6.96
C ASN A 86 -5.32 -11.42 -5.59
N LEU A 87 -4.03 -11.14 -5.53
CA LEU A 87 -3.32 -10.91 -4.27
C LEU A 87 -3.38 -9.45 -3.81
N ILE A 88 -3.87 -8.54 -4.63
CA ILE A 88 -4.00 -7.13 -4.28
C ILE A 88 -5.18 -6.97 -3.32
N LEU A 89 -4.91 -6.39 -2.15
CA LEU A 89 -5.93 -6.15 -1.13
C LEU A 89 -6.63 -4.81 -1.30
N GLY A 90 -5.91 -3.80 -1.77
CA GLY A 90 -6.45 -2.47 -1.94
C GLY A 90 -5.39 -1.42 -2.14
N LYS A 91 -5.84 -0.16 -2.21
CA LYS A 91 -4.99 1.00 -2.42
C LYS A 91 -4.74 1.72 -1.11
N VAL A 92 -3.49 2.08 -0.86
CA VAL A 92 -3.14 2.91 0.30
C VAL A 92 -3.57 4.35 0.01
N ILE A 93 -4.42 4.88 0.88
CA ILE A 93 -4.96 6.24 0.75
C ILE A 93 -4.48 7.18 1.86
N GLY A 94 -3.78 6.67 2.84
CA GLY A 94 -3.26 7.51 3.91
C GLY A 94 -2.21 6.79 4.73
N VAL A 95 -1.37 7.57 5.39
CA VAL A 95 -0.34 7.09 6.31
C VAL A 95 -0.45 7.91 7.58
N PHE A 96 -0.35 7.26 8.74
CA PHE A 96 -0.32 7.99 10.00
C PHE A 96 0.60 7.34 11.02
N ARG A 97 1.07 8.15 11.96
CA ARG A 97 1.95 7.76 13.05
C ARG A 97 1.36 8.22 14.37
N LYS A 98 1.58 7.43 15.39
CA LYS A 98 1.30 7.89 16.74
C LYS A 98 2.43 8.82 17.18
N VAL A 99 2.04 9.85 17.85
CA VAL A 99 2.97 10.79 18.47
C VAL A 99 3.46 10.22 19.80
#